data_f5ad156100aac4c65b738aba1efe8e89
#
_entry.id   f5ad156100aac4c65b738aba1efe8e89
#
_cell.length_a   1.000
_cell.length_b   1.000
_cell.length_c   1.000
_cell.angle_alpha   90.00
_cell.angle_beta   90.00
_cell.angle_gamma   90.00
#
_symmetry.space_group_name_H-M   'P 1'
#
loop_
_entity.id
_entity.type
_entity.pdbx_description
1 polymer ?
#
loop_
_entity_poly.entity_id
_entity_poly.type
_entity_poly.pdbx_seq_one_letter_code
_entity_poly.pdbx_strand_id
1 'polypeptide(L)'
;ENCQVLKVNNPILTNTDLMKIKAMKVPGFKVEVIPIIYYKNTSLEKAIDRLFVEADRAYRDGANILILSDRGIDENHVPIPSLLAVSALQQHLVRTKKRTSVAMILESGEPREVHHFATLLGYGACAINPYLVQDTVKQLVDEHMLDKDYYAAVQDYNNAILNGIVKIASKMGISTIQSYEGSKIFEAIGIDKNVIDKYFTNTVSRIGGITLKDIENDVNELHSAAYLSLIHI
;
A
#
# COMPACT_ATOMS: atom_id res chain seq x y z
N GLU A 1 -17.13 -27.27 3.42
CA GLU A 1 -16.23 -27.15 2.27
C GLU A 1 -15.12 -26.17 2.64
N ASN A 2 -13.88 -26.62 2.51
CA ASN A 2 -12.73 -25.79 2.87
C ASN A 2 -12.43 -24.81 1.74
N CYS A 3 -12.65 -23.54 1.96
CA CYS A 3 -12.17 -22.51 1.06
C CYS A 3 -10.63 -22.55 1.00
N GLN A 4 -10.08 -22.57 -0.20
CA GLN A 4 -8.63 -22.39 -0.37
C GLN A 4 -8.26 -20.95 -0.02
N VAL A 5 -7.42 -20.77 1.01
CA VAL A 5 -6.93 -19.47 1.44
C VAL A 5 -5.40 -19.48 1.55
N LEU A 6 -4.77 -18.38 1.16
CA LEU A 6 -3.36 -18.15 1.42
C LEU A 6 -3.23 -17.61 2.85
N LYS A 7 -2.62 -18.40 3.73
CA LYS A 7 -2.36 -17.99 5.11
C LYS A 7 -0.96 -17.39 5.21
N VAL A 8 -0.87 -16.19 5.71
CA VAL A 8 0.39 -15.52 6.08
C VAL A 8 0.45 -15.34 7.60
N ASN A 9 1.63 -15.47 8.18
CA ASN A 9 1.81 -15.37 9.62
C ASN A 9 1.81 -13.91 10.12
N ASN A 10 2.15 -12.97 9.23
CA ASN A 10 2.27 -11.56 9.53
C ASN A 10 1.78 -10.76 8.32
N PRO A 11 0.96 -9.72 8.49
CA PRO A 11 0.54 -8.85 7.39
C PRO A 11 1.69 -8.00 6.82
N ILE A 12 2.84 -7.94 7.51
CA ILE A 12 4.04 -7.25 7.03
C ILE A 12 4.96 -8.30 6.41
N LEU A 13 5.05 -8.27 5.09
CA LEU A 13 5.78 -9.27 4.31
C LEU A 13 7.25 -8.88 4.15
N THR A 14 8.13 -9.87 4.30
CA THR A 14 9.51 -9.71 3.86
C THR A 14 9.59 -9.71 2.33
N ASN A 15 10.70 -9.20 1.77
CA ASN A 15 10.97 -9.27 0.33
C ASN A 15 10.91 -10.72 -0.17
N THR A 16 11.43 -11.66 0.62
CA THR A 16 11.40 -13.10 0.31
C THR A 16 9.97 -13.66 0.28
N ASP A 17 9.12 -13.26 1.24
CA ASP A 17 7.72 -13.71 1.27
C ASP A 17 6.96 -13.19 0.05
N LEU A 18 7.14 -11.93 -0.31
CA LEU A 18 6.52 -11.36 -1.49
C LEU A 18 6.99 -12.04 -2.78
N MET A 19 8.28 -12.34 -2.90
CA MET A 19 8.82 -13.08 -4.04
C MET A 19 8.19 -14.47 -4.17
N LYS A 20 8.00 -15.19 -3.07
CA LYS A 20 7.30 -16.49 -3.05
C LYS A 20 5.86 -16.34 -3.53
N ILE A 21 5.15 -15.29 -3.10
CA ILE A 21 3.78 -15.02 -3.54
C ILE A 21 3.76 -14.72 -5.04
N LYS A 22 4.64 -13.84 -5.53
CA LYS A 22 4.75 -13.54 -6.97
C LYS A 22 5.05 -14.77 -7.83
N ALA A 23 5.84 -15.70 -7.33
CA ALA A 23 6.25 -16.92 -8.04
C ALA A 23 5.27 -18.10 -7.85
N MET A 24 4.21 -17.92 -7.07
CA MET A 24 3.29 -18.99 -6.71
C MET A 24 2.55 -19.55 -7.93
N LYS A 25 2.60 -20.89 -8.07
CA LYS A 25 1.90 -21.65 -9.14
C LYS A 25 0.96 -22.68 -8.52
N VAL A 26 0.21 -22.28 -7.53
CA VAL A 26 -0.76 -23.15 -6.86
C VAL A 26 -2.11 -23.03 -7.56
N PRO A 27 -2.76 -24.15 -7.98
CA PRO A 27 -4.09 -24.10 -8.57
C PRO A 27 -5.08 -23.35 -7.66
N GLY A 28 -5.90 -22.50 -8.25
CA GLY A 28 -6.86 -21.66 -7.52
C GLY A 28 -6.31 -20.28 -7.11
N PHE A 29 -5.02 -20.04 -7.24
CA PHE A 29 -4.43 -18.73 -7.02
C PHE A 29 -3.79 -18.19 -8.30
N LYS A 30 -4.14 -16.97 -8.65
CA LYS A 30 -3.51 -16.22 -9.73
C LYS A 30 -3.12 -14.83 -9.22
N VAL A 31 -1.84 -14.55 -9.27
CA VAL A 31 -1.24 -13.30 -8.81
C VAL A 31 -0.98 -12.40 -10.01
N GLU A 32 -1.37 -11.13 -9.89
CA GLU A 32 -1.04 -10.09 -10.86
C GLU A 32 -0.42 -8.90 -10.16
N VAL A 33 0.68 -8.37 -10.73
CA VAL A 33 1.33 -7.16 -10.22
C VAL A 33 0.85 -5.96 -11.04
N ILE A 34 0.30 -4.96 -10.36
CA ILE A 34 -0.20 -3.73 -10.97
C ILE A 34 0.70 -2.58 -10.54
N PRO A 35 1.41 -1.95 -11.48
CA PRO A 35 2.21 -0.77 -11.19
C PRO A 35 1.32 0.40 -10.74
N ILE A 36 1.68 1.04 -9.63
CA ILE A 36 1.06 2.29 -9.16
C ILE A 36 1.98 3.49 -9.39
N ILE A 37 2.79 3.42 -10.44
CA ILE A 37 3.61 4.52 -10.94
C ILE A 37 3.04 5.04 -12.25
N TYR A 38 3.25 6.32 -12.52
CA TYR A 38 2.74 6.97 -13.74
C TYR A 38 3.70 8.06 -14.22
N TYR A 39 3.59 8.44 -15.48
CA TYR A 39 4.39 9.54 -16.05
C TYR A 39 4.05 10.86 -15.39
N LYS A 40 5.07 11.59 -14.93
CA LYS A 40 4.95 12.90 -14.24
C LYS A 40 4.15 13.96 -15.00
N ASN A 41 4.00 13.82 -16.31
CA ASN A 41 3.19 14.71 -17.14
C ASN A 41 1.71 14.26 -17.27
N THR A 42 1.35 13.16 -16.63
CA THR A 42 -0.02 12.66 -16.56
C THR A 42 -0.66 13.12 -15.25
N SER A 43 -1.94 13.43 -15.23
CA SER A 43 -2.62 13.77 -13.98
C SER A 43 -2.79 12.56 -13.07
N LEU A 44 -2.75 12.78 -11.76
CA LEU A 44 -2.99 11.75 -10.75
C LEU A 44 -4.36 11.08 -10.93
N GLU A 45 -5.39 11.85 -11.30
CA GLU A 45 -6.72 11.30 -11.56
C GLU A 45 -6.71 10.27 -12.69
N LYS A 46 -6.05 10.58 -13.82
CA LYS A 46 -5.90 9.61 -14.94
C LYS A 46 -5.08 8.39 -14.54
N ALA A 47 -4.08 8.56 -13.67
CA ALA A 47 -3.30 7.44 -13.16
C ALA A 47 -4.16 6.50 -12.30
N ILE A 48 -5.04 7.04 -11.47
CA ILE A 48 -5.99 6.25 -10.67
C ILE A 48 -7.01 5.55 -11.58
N ASP A 49 -7.54 6.24 -12.59
CA ASP A 49 -8.47 5.62 -13.56
C ASP A 49 -7.80 4.47 -14.31
N ARG A 50 -6.52 4.61 -14.69
CA ARG A 50 -5.73 3.50 -15.28
C ARG A 50 -5.59 2.33 -14.30
N LEU A 51 -5.32 2.60 -13.03
CA LEU A 51 -5.26 1.56 -11.99
C LEU A 51 -6.56 0.73 -11.97
N PHE A 52 -7.71 1.38 -12.06
CA PHE A 52 -9.01 0.67 -12.10
C PHE A 52 -9.14 -0.22 -13.33
N VAL A 53 -8.75 0.28 -14.50
CA VAL A 53 -8.79 -0.48 -15.76
C VAL A 53 -7.87 -1.70 -15.70
N GLU A 54 -6.65 -1.54 -15.19
CA GLU A 54 -5.69 -2.63 -15.05
C GLU A 54 -6.17 -3.69 -14.04
N ALA A 55 -6.73 -3.26 -12.90
CA ALA A 55 -7.31 -4.18 -11.91
C ALA A 55 -8.50 -4.94 -12.46
N ASP A 56 -9.38 -4.28 -13.21
CA ASP A 56 -10.53 -4.92 -13.85
C ASP A 56 -10.13 -5.91 -14.94
N ARG A 57 -9.05 -5.63 -15.67
CA ARG A 57 -8.46 -6.55 -16.63
C ARG A 57 -7.88 -7.78 -15.92
N ALA A 58 -7.03 -7.56 -14.91
CA ALA A 58 -6.45 -8.65 -14.12
C ALA A 58 -7.54 -9.57 -13.54
N TYR A 59 -8.62 -8.98 -12.98
CA TYR A 59 -9.77 -9.73 -12.48
C TYR A 59 -10.45 -10.58 -13.56
N ARG A 60 -10.72 -10.00 -14.73
CA ARG A 60 -11.31 -10.75 -15.87
C ARG A 60 -10.42 -11.89 -16.34
N ASP A 61 -9.12 -11.71 -16.27
CA ASP A 61 -8.11 -12.72 -16.59
C ASP A 61 -7.97 -13.78 -15.48
N GLY A 62 -8.76 -13.68 -14.40
CA GLY A 62 -8.85 -14.65 -13.31
C GLY A 62 -7.89 -14.38 -12.14
N ALA A 63 -7.25 -13.22 -12.07
CA ALA A 63 -6.44 -12.87 -10.92
C ALA A 63 -7.30 -12.68 -9.66
N ASN A 64 -6.87 -13.27 -8.55
CA ASN A 64 -7.50 -13.13 -7.24
C ASN A 64 -6.56 -12.61 -6.16
N ILE A 65 -5.28 -12.39 -6.51
CA ILE A 65 -4.32 -11.65 -5.70
C ILE A 65 -3.74 -10.54 -6.57
N LEU A 66 -3.97 -9.29 -6.19
CA LEU A 66 -3.42 -8.11 -6.84
C LEU A 66 -2.31 -7.52 -5.96
N ILE A 67 -1.13 -7.35 -6.52
CA ILE A 67 0.00 -6.69 -5.85
C ILE A 67 0.15 -5.30 -6.46
N LEU A 68 -0.21 -4.27 -5.71
CA LEU A 68 0.04 -2.89 -6.07
C LEU A 68 1.50 -2.56 -5.77
N SER A 69 2.26 -2.10 -6.76
CA SER A 69 3.69 -1.88 -6.61
C SER A 69 4.11 -0.49 -7.09
N ASP A 70 4.84 0.24 -6.25
CA ASP A 70 5.49 1.50 -6.62
C ASP A 70 6.96 1.31 -7.02
N ARG A 71 7.43 0.07 -7.16
CA ARG A 71 8.79 -0.17 -7.69
C ARG A 71 8.93 0.34 -9.11
N GLY A 72 10.09 0.88 -9.43
CA GLY A 72 10.40 1.42 -10.75
C GLY A 72 10.19 2.93 -10.86
N ILE A 73 10.10 3.64 -9.72
CA ILE A 73 10.18 5.11 -9.70
C ILE A 73 11.53 5.51 -10.29
N ASP A 74 11.49 6.44 -11.24
CA ASP A 74 12.65 7.00 -11.92
C ASP A 74 12.42 8.51 -12.21
N GLU A 75 13.30 9.14 -12.96
CA GLU A 75 13.20 10.58 -13.31
C GLU A 75 11.88 10.98 -13.99
N ASN A 76 11.19 10.05 -14.62
CA ASN A 76 9.97 10.28 -15.41
C ASN A 76 8.71 9.67 -14.79
N HIS A 77 8.85 8.76 -13.83
CA HIS A 77 7.74 8.06 -13.20
C HIS A 77 7.61 8.45 -11.74
N VAL A 78 6.41 8.89 -11.39
CA VAL A 78 6.02 9.24 -10.02
C VAL A 78 5.03 8.22 -9.48
N PRO A 79 5.02 7.96 -8.16
CA PRO A 79 4.08 7.03 -7.56
C PRO A 79 2.71 7.67 -7.33
N ILE A 80 1.65 6.88 -7.46
CA ILE A 80 0.37 7.20 -6.79
C ILE A 80 0.62 7.00 -5.28
N PRO A 81 0.27 7.96 -4.40
CA PRO A 81 0.39 7.77 -2.96
C PRO A 81 -0.24 6.45 -2.52
N SER A 82 0.48 5.64 -1.75
CA SER A 82 0.12 4.26 -1.49
C SER A 82 -1.24 4.10 -0.82
N LEU A 83 -1.55 4.94 0.17
CA LEU A 83 -2.85 4.92 0.84
C LEU A 83 -3.99 5.31 -0.12
N LEU A 84 -3.75 6.29 -0.99
CA LEU A 84 -4.73 6.70 -2.00
C LEU A 84 -4.97 5.58 -3.01
N ALA A 85 -3.91 4.90 -3.49
CA ALA A 85 -4.02 3.79 -4.42
C ALA A 85 -4.82 2.62 -3.82
N VAL A 86 -4.48 2.20 -2.59
CA VAL A 86 -5.17 1.12 -1.87
C VAL A 86 -6.64 1.46 -1.65
N SER A 87 -6.94 2.63 -1.08
CA SER A 87 -8.32 3.02 -0.78
C SER A 87 -9.14 3.23 -2.05
N ALA A 88 -8.60 3.89 -3.08
CA ALA A 88 -9.29 4.09 -4.34
C ALA A 88 -9.66 2.76 -5.00
N LEU A 89 -8.71 1.81 -5.07
CA LEU A 89 -8.98 0.48 -5.63
C LEU A 89 -9.97 -0.30 -4.75
N GLN A 90 -9.85 -0.23 -3.43
CA GLN A 90 -10.83 -0.83 -2.50
C GLN A 90 -12.25 -0.36 -2.82
N GLN A 91 -12.46 0.95 -2.95
CA GLN A 91 -13.77 1.53 -3.24
C GLN A 91 -14.27 1.14 -4.64
N HIS A 92 -13.37 1.09 -5.64
CA HIS A 92 -13.70 0.62 -6.97
C HIS A 92 -14.16 -0.84 -6.98
N LEU A 93 -13.42 -1.73 -6.31
CA LEU A 93 -13.78 -3.15 -6.20
C LEU A 93 -15.11 -3.38 -5.44
N VAL A 94 -15.38 -2.56 -4.42
CA VAL A 94 -16.67 -2.58 -3.70
C VAL A 94 -17.83 -2.17 -4.65
N ARG A 95 -17.68 -1.02 -5.34
CA ARG A 95 -18.71 -0.51 -6.27
C ARG A 95 -19.00 -1.48 -7.42
N THR A 96 -17.97 -2.19 -7.89
CA THR A 96 -18.06 -3.16 -8.99
C THR A 96 -18.35 -4.59 -8.51
N LYS A 97 -18.60 -4.79 -7.20
CA LYS A 97 -18.93 -6.08 -6.56
C LYS A 97 -17.86 -7.17 -6.75
N LYS A 98 -16.59 -6.78 -6.83
CA LYS A 98 -15.44 -7.67 -7.02
C LYS A 98 -14.62 -7.87 -5.75
N ARG A 99 -14.83 -7.04 -4.73
CA ARG A 99 -13.96 -6.97 -3.54
C ARG A 99 -13.77 -8.31 -2.82
N THR A 100 -14.83 -9.10 -2.71
CA THR A 100 -14.77 -10.38 -2.00
C THR A 100 -13.99 -11.48 -2.74
N SER A 101 -13.72 -11.26 -4.03
CA SER A 101 -13.01 -12.23 -4.88
C SER A 101 -11.53 -11.91 -5.05
N VAL A 102 -11.05 -10.80 -4.48
CA VAL A 102 -9.70 -10.28 -4.70
C VAL A 102 -9.05 -9.89 -3.39
N ALA A 103 -7.82 -10.38 -3.15
CA ALA A 103 -6.93 -9.91 -2.10
C ALA A 103 -6.00 -8.82 -2.66
N MET A 104 -5.78 -7.74 -1.89
CA MET A 104 -4.84 -6.69 -2.25
C MET A 104 -3.61 -6.74 -1.37
N ILE A 105 -2.44 -6.82 -1.99
CA ILE A 105 -1.13 -6.69 -1.34
C ILE A 105 -0.50 -5.40 -1.83
N LEU A 106 0.13 -4.65 -0.94
CA LEU A 106 0.88 -3.45 -1.29
C LEU A 106 2.38 -3.72 -1.20
N GLU A 107 3.12 -3.43 -2.26
CA GLU A 107 4.58 -3.36 -2.30
C GLU A 107 4.96 -1.89 -2.47
N SER A 108 5.44 -1.25 -1.40
CA SER A 108 5.67 0.20 -1.41
C SER A 108 6.87 0.63 -0.58
N GLY A 109 7.54 1.68 -1.03
CA GLY A 109 8.58 2.36 -0.28
C GLY A 109 8.06 3.37 0.76
N GLU A 110 6.77 3.72 0.75
CA GLU A 110 6.22 4.74 1.65
C GLU A 110 6.03 4.29 3.11
N PRO A 111 5.48 3.08 3.42
CA PRO A 111 5.19 2.69 4.79
C PRO A 111 6.47 2.47 5.60
N ARG A 112 6.58 3.18 6.74
CA ARG A 112 7.78 3.15 7.61
C ARG A 112 7.46 2.96 9.07
N GLU A 113 6.34 3.47 9.55
CA GLU A 113 5.94 3.45 10.95
C GLU A 113 4.55 2.84 11.16
N VAL A 114 4.21 2.54 12.41
CA VAL A 114 3.00 1.81 12.79
C VAL A 114 1.74 2.38 12.18
N HIS A 115 1.54 3.72 12.19
CA HIS A 115 0.32 4.34 11.68
C HIS A 115 0.18 4.24 10.16
N HIS A 116 1.30 4.19 9.42
CA HIS A 116 1.25 3.92 7.97
C HIS A 116 0.65 2.53 7.70
N PHE A 117 1.11 1.52 8.42
CA PHE A 117 0.58 0.15 8.27
C PHE A 117 -0.86 0.05 8.77
N ALA A 118 -1.17 0.66 9.91
CA ALA A 118 -2.51 0.65 10.47
C ALA A 118 -3.54 1.26 9.51
N THR A 119 -3.23 2.39 8.88
CA THR A 119 -4.13 3.02 7.91
C THR A 119 -4.27 2.18 6.63
N LEU A 120 -3.17 1.65 6.08
CA LEU A 120 -3.19 0.81 4.89
C LEU A 120 -4.03 -0.46 5.09
N LEU A 121 -3.86 -1.15 6.22
CA LEU A 121 -4.69 -2.31 6.57
C LEU A 121 -6.16 -1.90 6.76
N GLY A 122 -6.41 -0.77 7.44
CA GLY A 122 -7.76 -0.26 7.66
C GLY A 122 -8.50 0.12 6.37
N TYR A 123 -7.78 0.49 5.32
CA TYR A 123 -8.35 0.89 4.04
C TYR A 123 -8.31 -0.21 2.96
N GLY A 124 -7.89 -1.43 3.29
CA GLY A 124 -8.13 -2.58 2.43
C GLY A 124 -6.91 -3.37 1.98
N ALA A 125 -5.69 -3.02 2.38
CA ALA A 125 -4.53 -3.86 2.14
C ALA A 125 -4.60 -5.11 3.06
N CYS A 126 -4.51 -6.30 2.48
CA CYS A 126 -4.46 -7.56 3.24
C CYS A 126 -3.06 -7.83 3.79
N ALA A 127 -2.03 -7.39 3.07
CA ALA A 127 -0.63 -7.47 3.47
C ALA A 127 0.19 -6.36 2.81
N ILE A 128 1.33 -6.03 3.40
CA ILE A 128 2.18 -4.92 2.98
C ILE A 128 3.63 -5.38 2.99
N ASN A 129 4.36 -5.12 1.89
CA ASN A 129 5.80 -5.28 1.83
C ASN A 129 6.47 -3.89 1.80
N PRO A 130 7.07 -3.43 2.90
CA PRO A 130 7.80 -2.18 2.99
C PRO A 130 9.23 -2.36 2.48
N TYR A 131 9.42 -2.54 1.18
CA TYR A 131 10.70 -2.93 0.62
C TYR A 131 11.83 -1.93 0.92
N LEU A 132 11.53 -0.63 0.89
CA LEU A 132 12.55 0.40 1.13
C LEU A 132 13.07 0.37 2.57
N VAL A 133 12.22 0.05 3.55
CA VAL A 133 12.66 -0.15 4.93
C VAL A 133 13.63 -1.32 5.01
N GLN A 134 13.33 -2.43 4.35
CA GLN A 134 14.21 -3.61 4.37
C GLN A 134 15.54 -3.33 3.67
N ASP A 135 15.52 -2.57 2.56
CA ASP A 135 16.72 -2.14 1.86
C ASP A 135 17.56 -1.17 2.74
N THR A 136 16.90 -0.27 3.48
CA THR A 136 17.56 0.62 4.44
C THR A 136 18.17 -0.16 5.61
N VAL A 137 17.45 -1.13 6.17
CA VAL A 137 18.00 -2.01 7.22
C VAL A 137 19.24 -2.75 6.71
N LYS A 138 19.18 -3.25 5.47
CA LYS A 138 20.34 -3.90 4.85
C LYS A 138 21.53 -2.96 4.75
N GLN A 139 21.33 -1.73 4.30
CA GLN A 139 22.37 -0.73 4.21
C GLN A 139 22.99 -0.43 5.58
N LEU A 140 22.17 -0.24 6.63
CA LEU A 140 22.68 0.01 8.00
C LEU A 140 23.54 -1.13 8.54
N VAL A 141 23.18 -2.38 8.21
CA VAL A 141 23.98 -3.57 8.58
C VAL A 141 25.28 -3.60 7.78
N ASP A 142 25.21 -3.41 6.46
CA ASP A 142 26.37 -3.45 5.55
C ASP A 142 27.39 -2.33 5.88
N GLU A 143 26.93 -1.16 6.31
CA GLU A 143 27.74 -0.01 6.74
C GLU A 143 28.19 -0.09 8.20
N HIS A 144 27.93 -1.19 8.91
CA HIS A 144 28.24 -1.39 10.34
C HIS A 144 27.62 -0.35 11.28
N MET A 145 26.55 0.31 10.86
CA MET A 145 25.79 1.24 11.70
C MET A 145 24.79 0.49 12.60
N LEU A 146 24.45 -0.74 12.25
CA LEU A 146 23.64 -1.66 13.04
C LEU A 146 24.40 -2.97 13.19
N ASP A 147 24.87 -3.27 14.43
CA ASP A 147 25.56 -4.52 14.75
C ASP A 147 24.54 -5.66 14.99
N LYS A 148 23.97 -6.15 13.90
CA LYS A 148 22.98 -7.22 13.92
C LYS A 148 22.93 -7.95 12.59
N ASP A 149 22.52 -9.23 12.63
CA ASP A 149 22.19 -9.94 11.40
C ASP A 149 20.98 -9.29 10.69
N TYR A 150 21.06 -9.19 9.38
CA TYR A 150 20.00 -8.58 8.55
C TYR A 150 18.61 -9.20 8.80
N TYR A 151 18.52 -10.52 8.79
CA TYR A 151 17.22 -11.19 8.97
C TYR A 151 16.65 -10.97 10.37
N ALA A 152 17.50 -10.97 11.39
CA ALA A 152 17.10 -10.65 12.75
C ALA A 152 16.65 -9.19 12.88
N ALA A 153 17.34 -8.25 12.22
CA ALA A 153 16.97 -6.84 12.24
C ALA A 153 15.62 -6.58 11.55
N VAL A 154 15.39 -7.20 10.38
CA VAL A 154 14.09 -7.12 9.69
C VAL A 154 12.97 -7.75 10.54
N GLN A 155 13.24 -8.88 11.21
CA GLN A 155 12.27 -9.52 12.09
C GLN A 155 11.91 -8.64 13.29
N ASP A 156 12.88 -7.96 13.88
CA ASP A 156 12.63 -7.03 15.00
C ASP A 156 11.77 -5.85 14.55
N TYR A 157 12.08 -5.29 13.38
CA TYR A 157 11.25 -4.23 12.80
C TYR A 157 9.81 -4.71 12.59
N ASN A 158 9.62 -5.87 11.95
CA ASN A 158 8.30 -6.43 11.69
C ASN A 158 7.53 -6.69 13.00
N ASN A 159 8.20 -7.20 14.03
CA ASN A 159 7.60 -7.43 15.35
C ASN A 159 7.22 -6.12 16.04
N ALA A 160 8.05 -5.08 15.94
CA ALA A 160 7.74 -3.76 16.51
C ALA A 160 6.49 -3.15 15.85
N ILE A 161 6.40 -3.20 14.53
CA ILE A 161 5.22 -2.73 13.79
C ILE A 161 3.98 -3.56 14.15
N LEU A 162 4.08 -4.89 14.17
CA LEU A 162 2.97 -5.77 14.51
C LEU A 162 2.44 -5.50 15.92
N ASN A 163 3.33 -5.36 16.90
CA ASN A 163 2.96 -5.01 18.27
C ASN A 163 2.24 -3.66 18.34
N GLY A 164 2.66 -2.68 17.52
CA GLY A 164 1.99 -1.39 17.40
C GLY A 164 0.57 -1.53 16.82
N ILE A 165 0.39 -2.32 15.76
CA ILE A 165 -0.91 -2.60 15.15
C ILE A 165 -1.83 -3.29 16.16
N VAL A 166 -1.34 -4.31 16.87
CA VAL A 166 -2.10 -5.01 17.93
C VAL A 166 -2.53 -4.04 19.01
N LYS A 167 -1.65 -3.13 19.43
CA LYS A 167 -1.98 -2.09 20.43
C LYS A 167 -3.10 -1.16 19.95
N ILE A 168 -3.07 -0.72 18.68
CA ILE A 168 -4.12 0.10 18.09
C ILE A 168 -5.44 -0.67 18.05
N ALA A 169 -5.44 -1.88 17.50
CA ALA A 169 -6.64 -2.73 17.42
C ALA A 169 -7.24 -2.99 18.81
N SER A 170 -6.40 -3.30 19.82
CA SER A 170 -6.83 -3.53 21.19
C SER A 170 -7.52 -2.29 21.81
N LYS A 171 -6.97 -1.08 21.57
CA LYS A 171 -7.59 0.16 22.04
C LYS A 171 -8.93 0.43 21.37
N MET A 172 -9.12 -0.04 20.15
CA MET A 172 -10.38 0.09 19.41
C MET A 172 -11.36 -1.06 19.70
N GLY A 173 -10.98 -2.03 20.54
CA GLY A 173 -11.80 -3.20 20.84
C GLY A 173 -11.93 -4.19 19.67
N ILE A 174 -10.98 -4.17 18.72
CA ILE A 174 -10.99 -5.03 17.51
C ILE A 174 -10.02 -6.17 17.74
N SER A 175 -10.49 -7.42 17.58
CA SER A 175 -9.72 -8.63 17.89
C SER A 175 -9.16 -9.36 16.65
N THR A 176 -9.61 -9.01 15.45
CA THR A 176 -9.15 -9.67 14.20
C THR A 176 -8.84 -8.65 13.10
N ILE A 177 -7.87 -8.96 12.24
CA ILE A 177 -7.54 -8.11 11.08
C ILE A 177 -8.74 -7.96 10.13
N GLN A 178 -9.53 -9.01 9.95
CA GLN A 178 -10.72 -8.97 9.10
C GLN A 178 -11.76 -7.95 9.60
N SER A 179 -11.90 -7.82 10.92
CA SER A 179 -12.80 -6.82 11.52
C SER A 179 -12.18 -5.42 11.53
N TYR A 180 -10.86 -5.33 11.44
CA TYR A 180 -10.15 -4.06 11.35
C TYR A 180 -10.27 -3.43 9.95
N GLU A 181 -10.22 -4.26 8.91
CA GLU A 181 -10.36 -3.84 7.53
C GLU A 181 -11.74 -3.23 7.27
N GLY A 182 -11.77 -1.99 6.80
CA GLY A 182 -12.99 -1.26 6.53
C GLY A 182 -13.76 -0.79 7.78
N SER A 183 -13.18 -0.84 8.96
CA SER A 183 -13.82 -0.49 10.25
C SER A 183 -14.18 1.00 10.42
N LYS A 184 -13.70 1.87 9.52
CA LYS A 184 -14.00 3.31 9.52
C LYS A 184 -13.59 4.04 10.82
N ILE A 185 -12.50 3.60 11.44
CA ILE A 185 -11.99 4.17 12.70
C ILE A 185 -11.13 5.40 12.52
N PHE A 186 -10.88 5.82 11.28
CA PHE A 186 -10.08 7.00 10.95
C PHE A 186 -10.96 8.20 10.61
N GLU A 187 -10.44 9.38 10.88
CA GLU A 187 -11.02 10.66 10.47
C GLU A 187 -10.05 11.37 9.52
N ALA A 188 -10.56 11.90 8.41
CA ALA A 188 -9.80 12.74 7.52
C ALA A 188 -9.85 14.21 7.99
N ILE A 189 -8.69 14.83 8.08
CA ILE A 189 -8.55 16.24 8.47
C ILE A 189 -7.78 16.96 7.36
N GLY A 190 -8.36 18.03 6.82
CA GLY A 190 -7.72 18.85 5.80
C GLY A 190 -7.68 18.25 4.39
N ILE A 191 -8.61 17.34 4.06
CA ILE A 191 -8.78 16.76 2.73
C ILE A 191 -10.14 17.15 2.16
N ASP A 192 -10.17 17.56 0.89
CA ASP A 192 -11.40 17.97 0.21
C ASP A 192 -12.44 16.85 0.16
N LYS A 193 -13.70 17.24 0.31
CA LYS A 193 -14.81 16.30 0.36
C LYS A 193 -14.93 15.43 -0.90
N ASN A 194 -14.64 15.96 -2.08
CA ASN A 194 -14.71 15.19 -3.32
C ASN A 194 -13.68 14.05 -3.34
N VAL A 195 -12.49 14.28 -2.78
CA VAL A 195 -11.46 13.25 -2.61
C VAL A 195 -11.96 12.16 -1.65
N ILE A 196 -12.55 12.57 -0.52
CA ILE A 196 -13.09 11.64 0.48
C ILE A 196 -14.24 10.83 -0.12
N ASP A 197 -15.23 11.46 -0.72
CA ASP A 197 -16.42 10.77 -1.25
C ASP A 197 -16.05 9.78 -2.36
N LYS A 198 -15.05 10.12 -3.19
CA LYS A 198 -14.64 9.29 -4.33
C LYS A 198 -13.69 8.15 -3.93
N TYR A 199 -12.70 8.42 -3.09
CA TYR A 199 -11.59 7.49 -2.84
C TYR A 199 -11.54 6.95 -1.40
N PHE A 200 -12.13 7.65 -0.43
CA PHE A 200 -12.18 7.28 0.99
C PHE A 200 -13.63 7.22 1.49
N THR A 201 -14.51 6.70 0.69
CA THR A 201 -15.96 6.70 0.90
C THR A 201 -16.35 6.30 2.32
N ASN A 202 -17.22 7.11 2.94
CA ASN A 202 -17.66 6.98 4.34
C ASN A 202 -16.59 7.23 5.42
N THR A 203 -15.43 7.76 5.08
CA THR A 203 -14.51 8.29 6.08
C THR A 203 -15.09 9.59 6.62
N VAL A 204 -15.11 9.73 7.95
CA VAL A 204 -15.55 10.97 8.61
C VAL A 204 -14.57 12.08 8.26
N SER A 205 -15.09 13.22 7.80
CA SER A 205 -14.31 14.43 7.53
C SER A 205 -15.12 15.64 7.96
N ARG A 206 -14.58 16.41 8.91
CA ARG A 206 -15.21 17.63 9.45
C ARG A 206 -14.49 18.88 8.94
N ILE A 207 -13.26 18.76 8.52
CA ILE A 207 -12.42 19.84 8.05
C ILE A 207 -11.94 19.49 6.63
N GLY A 208 -12.42 20.21 5.64
CA GLY A 208 -11.95 20.12 4.27
C GLY A 208 -10.57 20.75 4.10
N GLY A 209 -10.00 20.65 2.90
CA GLY A 209 -8.67 21.20 2.61
C GLY A 209 -8.18 20.83 1.23
N ILE A 210 -7.03 20.17 1.16
CA ILE A 210 -6.32 19.86 -0.09
C ILE A 210 -7.15 19.02 -1.06
N THR A 211 -7.08 19.40 -2.32
CA THR A 211 -7.72 18.70 -3.43
C THR A 211 -6.83 17.59 -3.98
N LEU A 212 -7.37 16.77 -4.90
CA LEU A 212 -6.56 15.79 -5.61
C LEU A 212 -5.40 16.43 -6.40
N LYS A 213 -5.60 17.66 -6.88
CA LYS A 213 -4.56 18.39 -7.59
C LYS A 213 -3.44 18.85 -6.65
N ASP A 214 -3.77 19.22 -5.43
CA ASP A 214 -2.77 19.58 -4.42
C ASP A 214 -1.93 18.35 -4.03
N ILE A 215 -2.57 17.18 -3.87
CA ILE A 215 -1.87 15.91 -3.64
C ILE A 215 -0.93 15.58 -4.82
N GLU A 216 -1.38 15.78 -6.06
CA GLU A 216 -0.54 15.62 -7.25
C GLU A 216 0.68 16.56 -7.23
N ASN A 217 0.47 17.81 -6.84
CA ASN A 217 1.56 18.79 -6.74
C ASN A 217 2.58 18.38 -5.68
N ASP A 218 2.13 17.97 -4.48
CA ASP A 218 3.01 17.50 -3.40
C ASP A 218 3.87 16.31 -3.86
N VAL A 219 3.27 15.33 -4.55
CA VAL A 219 4.00 14.19 -5.10
C VAL A 219 5.05 14.63 -6.11
N ASN A 220 4.69 15.54 -7.02
CA ASN A 220 5.61 16.06 -8.03
C ASN A 220 6.75 16.89 -7.41
N GLU A 221 6.48 17.65 -6.36
CA GLU A 221 7.51 18.40 -5.62
C GLU A 221 8.50 17.46 -4.93
N LEU A 222 8.01 16.45 -4.20
CA LEU A 222 8.85 15.45 -3.56
C LEU A 222 9.70 14.67 -4.58
N HIS A 223 9.08 14.27 -5.69
CA HIS A 223 9.77 13.57 -6.78
C HIS A 223 10.85 14.47 -7.40
N SER A 224 10.53 15.73 -7.69
CA SER A 224 11.48 16.69 -8.27
C SER A 224 12.65 16.95 -7.32
N ALA A 225 12.40 17.04 -6.02
CA ALA A 225 13.46 17.18 -5.02
C ALA A 225 14.40 15.96 -4.97
N ALA A 226 13.85 14.75 -5.12
CA ALA A 226 14.63 13.51 -5.14
C ALA A 226 15.49 13.37 -6.41
N TYR A 227 15.03 13.90 -7.54
CA TYR A 227 15.70 13.82 -8.84
C TYR A 227 16.27 15.16 -9.30
N LEU A 228 16.48 16.10 -8.38
CA LEU A 228 17.25 17.32 -8.68
C LEU A 228 18.64 16.91 -9.16
N SER A 229 18.92 17.24 -10.41
CA SER A 229 20.24 17.02 -10.99
C SER A 229 21.30 17.76 -10.17
N LEU A 230 22.37 17.04 -9.79
CA LEU A 230 23.57 17.59 -9.14
C LEU A 230 24.32 18.64 -10.00
N ILE A 231 23.73 19.09 -11.11
CA ILE A 231 24.32 20.10 -12.03
C ILE A 231 24.31 21.52 -11.42
N HIS A 232 23.72 21.70 -10.24
CA HIS A 232 23.63 23.01 -9.56
C HIS A 232 24.33 23.05 -8.21
N ILE A 233 25.32 22.17 -7.95
CA ILE A 233 26.23 22.28 -6.82
C ILE A 233 27.61 22.69 -7.32
#